data_8f49cc5549fc1962201a081d0e5c8c22
#
_entry.id   8f49cc5549fc1962201a081d0e5c8c22
#
_cell.length_a   1.000
_cell.length_b   1.000
_cell.length_c   1.000
_cell.angle_alpha   90.00
_cell.angle_beta   90.00
_cell.angle_gamma   90.00
#
_symmetry.space_group_name_H-M   'P 1'
#
loop_
_entity.id
_entity.type
_entity.pdbx_description
1 polymer ?
#
loop_
_entity_poly.entity_id
_entity_poly.type
_entity_poly.pdbx_seq_one_letter_code
_entity_poly.pdbx_strand_id
1 'polypeptide(L)'
;MSAQLNRQIEQAAGWIAASEHLVAFTGAGISTDSGLPDFRGPDGVWTRRDAGLPPPRWGKPASHIRPNVAHHSLVELERLGKLRFLISQNVDNLHLESGFPLDKLAELHGNGKLMRCLACDSRYTLQQVGWDRREWGEGYRTQRPLEGQPRCPQCAGRIISSVVNFGDPLPAKEIEEAFTHSERSDVFFAIGSSLVVSPANEMPRVALESGARLILLNRGETPFDALAHLRIEAGIGEVLPPVVERVKQLLGAGAHTPGSGTH
;
A
#
# COMPACT_ATOMS: atom_id res chain seq x y z
N MET A 1 23.21 8.97 8.04
CA MET A 1 22.02 8.68 8.91
C MET A 1 22.37 9.04 10.35
N SER A 2 21.42 9.52 11.15
CA SER A 2 21.64 9.78 12.58
C SER A 2 21.75 8.47 13.37
N ALA A 3 22.42 8.51 14.54
CA ALA A 3 22.50 7.32 15.42
C ALA A 3 21.10 6.84 15.88
N GLN A 4 20.15 7.75 16.03
CA GLN A 4 18.77 7.42 16.37
C GLN A 4 18.09 6.64 15.23
N LEU A 5 18.19 7.12 14.00
CA LEU A 5 17.58 6.46 12.82
C LEU A 5 18.17 5.06 12.61
N ASN A 6 19.49 4.90 12.81
CA ASN A 6 20.13 3.58 12.73
C ASN A 6 19.54 2.60 13.77
N ARG A 7 19.35 3.04 15.02
CA ARG A 7 18.70 2.19 16.05
C ARG A 7 17.27 1.81 15.68
N GLN A 8 16.50 2.75 15.11
CA GLN A 8 15.12 2.51 14.68
C GLN A 8 15.07 1.49 13.51
N ILE A 9 16.01 1.59 12.56
CA ILE A 9 16.17 0.63 11.46
C ILE A 9 16.50 -0.78 12.00
N GLU A 10 17.45 -0.88 12.92
CA GLU A 10 17.82 -2.15 13.56
C GLU A 10 16.63 -2.77 14.29
N GLN A 11 15.86 -1.96 15.02
CA GLN A 11 14.69 -2.43 15.76
C GLN A 11 13.58 -2.91 14.81
N ALA A 12 13.26 -2.13 13.77
CA ALA A 12 12.28 -2.51 12.75
C ALA A 12 12.70 -3.82 12.06
N ALA A 13 13.95 -3.91 11.62
CA ALA A 13 14.49 -5.10 10.97
C ALA A 13 14.46 -6.34 11.87
N GLY A 14 14.78 -6.19 13.17
CA GLY A 14 14.70 -7.27 14.15
C GLY A 14 13.27 -7.80 14.30
N TRP A 15 12.29 -6.92 14.41
CA TRP A 15 10.88 -7.33 14.50
C TRP A 15 10.39 -7.98 13.21
N ILE A 16 10.73 -7.43 12.05
CA ILE A 16 10.37 -8.00 10.74
C ILE A 16 11.02 -9.37 10.54
N ALA A 17 12.30 -9.53 10.88
CA ALA A 17 12.99 -10.82 10.75
C ALA A 17 12.38 -11.91 11.64
N ALA A 18 11.91 -11.55 12.83
CA ALA A 18 11.27 -12.45 13.78
C ALA A 18 9.77 -12.70 13.47
N SER A 19 9.13 -11.83 12.67
CA SER A 19 7.71 -11.90 12.34
C SER A 19 7.36 -13.16 11.56
N GLU A 20 6.21 -13.75 11.87
CA GLU A 20 5.59 -14.85 11.11
C GLU A 20 4.52 -14.33 10.14
N HIS A 21 3.90 -13.18 10.46
CA HIS A 21 2.84 -12.58 9.65
C HIS A 21 2.95 -11.05 9.59
N LEU A 22 4.00 -10.57 8.91
CA LEU A 22 4.14 -9.14 8.61
C LEU A 22 3.05 -8.70 7.63
N VAL A 23 2.32 -7.65 8.00
CA VAL A 23 1.43 -6.91 7.11
C VAL A 23 1.99 -5.50 6.89
N ALA A 24 2.09 -5.07 5.63
CA ALA A 24 2.38 -3.68 5.32
C ALA A 24 1.10 -2.94 4.89
N PHE A 25 0.99 -1.68 5.31
CA PHE A 25 -0.11 -0.79 4.95
C PHE A 25 0.46 0.49 4.34
N THR A 26 0.09 0.81 3.11
CA THR A 26 0.68 1.93 2.37
C THR A 26 -0.33 3.02 2.02
N GLY A 27 0.11 4.27 2.10
CA GLY A 27 -0.59 5.45 1.59
C GLY A 27 0.24 6.21 0.56
N ALA A 28 -0.24 7.36 0.12
CA ALA A 28 0.36 8.13 -0.97
C ALA A 28 1.82 8.57 -0.72
N GLY A 29 2.23 8.65 0.55
CA GLY A 29 3.62 8.99 0.91
C GLY A 29 4.66 8.04 0.34
N ILE A 30 4.33 6.75 0.08
CA ILE A 30 5.30 5.82 -0.52
C ILE A 30 5.62 6.19 -1.98
N SER A 31 4.72 6.90 -2.67
CA SER A 31 4.84 7.24 -4.08
C SER A 31 5.44 8.64 -4.33
N THR A 32 5.80 9.40 -3.27
CA THR A 32 6.36 10.75 -3.42
C THR A 32 7.71 10.75 -4.13
N ASP A 33 8.58 9.79 -3.85
CA ASP A 33 9.86 9.61 -4.53
C ASP A 33 9.69 9.16 -6.01
N SER A 34 8.52 8.66 -6.36
CA SER A 34 8.15 8.39 -7.76
C SER A 34 7.73 9.66 -8.52
N GLY A 35 7.48 10.78 -7.81
CA GLY A 35 7.07 12.06 -8.36
C GLY A 35 5.56 12.32 -8.28
N LEU A 36 4.81 11.49 -7.55
CA LEU A 36 3.40 11.72 -7.25
C LEU A 36 3.25 12.56 -5.98
N PRO A 37 2.33 13.54 -5.93
CA PRO A 37 2.06 14.25 -4.69
C PRO A 37 1.31 13.35 -3.71
N ASP A 38 1.58 13.52 -2.43
CA ASP A 38 0.72 12.98 -1.39
C ASP A 38 -0.52 13.86 -1.15
N PHE A 39 -1.39 13.46 -0.21
CA PHE A 39 -2.62 14.20 0.06
C PHE A 39 -2.52 15.14 1.25
N ARG A 40 -1.78 14.79 2.32
CA ARG A 40 -1.78 15.48 3.61
C ARG A 40 -0.39 15.87 4.14
N GLY A 41 0.66 15.63 3.35
CA GLY A 41 1.98 16.17 3.65
C GLY A 41 2.00 17.70 3.56
N PRO A 42 3.13 18.35 3.86
CA PRO A 42 3.23 19.82 3.85
C PRO A 42 2.79 20.47 2.53
N ASP A 43 3.07 19.83 1.41
CA ASP A 43 2.67 20.23 0.06
C ASP A 43 1.58 19.33 -0.55
N GLY A 44 0.87 18.58 0.27
CA GLY A 44 -0.13 17.62 -0.15
C GLY A 44 -1.37 18.25 -0.80
N VAL A 45 -2.09 17.46 -1.60
CA VAL A 45 -3.27 17.91 -2.37
C VAL A 45 -4.31 18.58 -1.48
N TRP A 46 -4.67 17.97 -0.35
CA TRP A 46 -5.67 18.51 0.57
C TRP A 46 -5.11 19.66 1.39
N THR A 47 -3.86 19.58 1.86
CA THR A 47 -3.18 20.65 2.59
C THR A 47 -3.18 21.95 1.78
N ARG A 48 -2.82 21.88 0.51
CA ARG A 48 -2.82 23.04 -0.39
C ARG A 48 -4.23 23.54 -0.68
N ARG A 49 -5.18 22.63 -0.92
CA ARG A 49 -6.59 22.99 -1.13
C ARG A 49 -7.17 23.75 0.07
N ASP A 50 -6.93 23.23 1.28
CA ASP A 50 -7.46 23.83 2.51
C ASP A 50 -6.78 25.19 2.82
N ALA A 51 -5.57 25.40 2.32
CA ALA A 51 -4.87 26.68 2.33
C ALA A 51 -5.26 27.63 1.17
N GLY A 52 -6.21 27.25 0.29
CA GLY A 52 -6.62 28.04 -0.87
C GLY A 52 -5.54 28.13 -1.97
N LEU A 53 -4.56 27.22 -1.95
CA LEU A 53 -3.48 27.16 -2.93
C LEU A 53 -3.82 26.26 -4.11
N PRO A 54 -3.23 26.49 -5.29
CA PRO A 54 -3.42 25.59 -6.43
C PRO A 54 -2.88 24.18 -6.11
N PRO A 55 -3.41 23.12 -6.77
CA PRO A 55 -2.93 21.76 -6.56
C PRO A 55 -1.40 21.67 -6.74
N PRO A 56 -0.73 20.72 -6.05
CA PRO A 56 0.69 20.52 -6.21
C PRO A 56 1.00 20.10 -7.65
N ARG A 57 2.15 20.51 -8.16
CA ARG A 57 2.65 20.02 -9.45
C ARG A 57 3.20 18.61 -9.23
N TRP A 58 3.00 17.74 -10.21
CA TRP A 58 3.68 16.44 -10.22
C TRP A 58 5.19 16.65 -10.35
N GLY A 59 5.96 15.95 -9.55
CA GLY A 59 7.42 16.04 -9.58
C GLY A 59 8.05 15.52 -10.88
N LYS A 60 7.28 14.67 -11.62
CA LYS A 60 7.68 14.11 -12.92
C LYS A 60 6.48 14.09 -13.87
N PRO A 61 6.70 14.10 -15.21
CA PRO A 61 5.66 13.81 -16.18
C PRO A 61 5.05 12.43 -15.94
N ALA A 62 3.76 12.26 -16.20
CA ALA A 62 3.06 10.98 -15.98
C ALA A 62 3.73 9.78 -16.68
N SER A 63 4.33 10.02 -17.86
CA SER A 63 5.09 9.00 -18.59
C SER A 63 6.39 8.55 -17.92
N HIS A 64 6.85 9.26 -16.89
CA HIS A 64 8.09 8.97 -16.13
C HIS A 64 7.81 8.49 -14.70
N ILE A 65 6.54 8.39 -14.30
CA ILE A 65 6.17 7.79 -13.03
C ILE A 65 6.46 6.29 -13.08
N ARG A 66 7.28 5.82 -12.15
CA ARG A 66 7.68 4.40 -12.02
C ARG A 66 7.78 4.04 -10.55
N PRO A 67 7.70 2.74 -10.21
CA PRO A 67 8.02 2.27 -8.87
C PRO A 67 9.38 2.77 -8.41
N ASN A 68 9.48 3.18 -7.16
CA ASN A 68 10.73 3.63 -6.53
C ASN A 68 11.32 2.53 -5.64
N VAL A 69 12.45 2.82 -5.01
CA VAL A 69 13.17 1.87 -4.14
C VAL A 69 12.32 1.33 -3.00
N ALA A 70 11.33 2.10 -2.50
CA ALA A 70 10.44 1.65 -1.44
C ALA A 70 9.48 0.56 -1.93
N HIS A 71 8.92 0.70 -3.13
CA HIS A 71 8.08 -0.34 -3.74
C HIS A 71 8.87 -1.64 -3.94
N HIS A 72 10.09 -1.55 -4.48
CA HIS A 72 10.97 -2.71 -4.65
C HIS A 72 11.39 -3.34 -3.32
N SER A 73 11.55 -2.55 -2.26
CA SER A 73 11.81 -3.04 -0.91
C SER A 73 10.68 -3.93 -0.37
N LEU A 74 9.42 -3.57 -0.63
CA LEU A 74 8.27 -4.40 -0.25
C LEU A 74 8.23 -5.71 -1.04
N VAL A 75 8.54 -5.68 -2.34
CA VAL A 75 8.67 -6.90 -3.16
C VAL A 75 9.76 -7.80 -2.61
N GLU A 76 10.88 -7.24 -2.17
CA GLU A 76 11.98 -8.01 -1.60
C GLU A 76 11.60 -8.65 -0.26
N LEU A 77 10.88 -7.95 0.63
CA LEU A 77 10.33 -8.53 1.87
C LEU A 77 9.35 -9.67 1.60
N GLU A 78 8.56 -9.55 0.53
CA GLU A 78 7.68 -10.63 0.08
C GLU A 78 8.47 -11.85 -0.40
N ARG A 79 9.49 -11.65 -1.24
CA ARG A 79 10.39 -12.72 -1.72
C ARG A 79 11.15 -13.43 -0.60
N LEU A 80 11.50 -12.71 0.45
CA LEU A 80 12.08 -13.27 1.67
C LEU A 80 11.07 -14.05 2.52
N GLY A 81 9.79 -14.12 2.10
CA GLY A 81 8.70 -14.78 2.82
C GLY A 81 8.26 -14.05 4.09
N LYS A 82 8.72 -12.81 4.31
CA LYS A 82 8.36 -12.01 5.49
C LYS A 82 7.07 -11.24 5.28
N LEU A 83 6.96 -10.44 4.23
CA LEU A 83 5.73 -9.72 3.93
C LEU A 83 4.66 -10.68 3.42
N ARG A 84 3.68 -10.94 4.27
CA ARG A 84 2.60 -11.90 3.99
C ARG A 84 1.46 -11.26 3.22
N PHE A 85 1.19 -9.97 3.48
CA PHE A 85 0.12 -9.24 2.82
C PHE A 85 0.41 -7.74 2.77
N LEU A 86 0.00 -7.10 1.69
CA LEU A 86 0.11 -5.67 1.48
C LEU A 86 -1.28 -5.05 1.32
N ILE A 87 -1.60 -4.09 2.16
CA ILE A 87 -2.83 -3.29 2.09
C ILE A 87 -2.45 -1.92 1.53
N SER A 88 -3.05 -1.51 0.42
CA SER A 88 -2.75 -0.23 -0.22
C SER A 88 -3.99 0.66 -0.34
N GLN A 89 -3.82 1.94 -0.02
CA GLN A 89 -4.80 2.98 -0.29
C GLN A 89 -4.57 3.65 -1.65
N ASN A 90 -3.45 3.34 -2.32
CA ASN A 90 -3.04 4.01 -3.55
C ASN A 90 -3.76 3.44 -4.77
N VAL A 91 -4.06 4.34 -5.71
CA VAL A 91 -4.67 3.99 -7.01
C VAL A 91 -3.67 4.07 -8.17
N ASP A 92 -2.40 4.29 -7.88
CA ASP A 92 -1.35 4.61 -8.86
C ASP A 92 -0.81 3.40 -9.64
N ASN A 93 -1.15 2.17 -9.21
CA ASN A 93 -0.69 0.90 -9.79
C ASN A 93 0.80 0.57 -9.54
N LEU A 94 1.54 1.37 -8.75
CA LEU A 94 2.99 1.20 -8.63
C LEU A 94 3.40 -0.07 -7.88
N HIS A 95 2.57 -0.58 -6.97
CA HIS A 95 2.82 -1.88 -6.34
C HIS A 95 2.82 -3.02 -7.36
N LEU A 96 1.82 -3.09 -8.25
CA LEU A 96 1.77 -4.11 -9.29
C LEU A 96 2.89 -3.92 -10.31
N GLU A 97 3.16 -2.69 -10.73
CA GLU A 97 4.27 -2.37 -11.65
C GLU A 97 5.65 -2.71 -11.06
N SER A 98 5.80 -2.71 -9.73
CA SER A 98 7.05 -3.14 -9.08
C SER A 98 7.25 -4.66 -9.07
N GLY A 99 6.22 -5.44 -9.45
CA GLY A 99 6.21 -6.88 -9.44
C GLY A 99 5.67 -7.50 -8.13
N PHE A 100 4.94 -6.72 -7.32
CA PHE A 100 4.29 -7.25 -6.13
C PHE A 100 3.14 -8.20 -6.53
N PRO A 101 3.00 -9.40 -5.91
CA PRO A 101 1.98 -10.37 -6.27
C PRO A 101 0.55 -9.86 -6.01
N LEU A 102 -0.34 -9.99 -7.00
CA LEU A 102 -1.72 -9.53 -6.90
C LEU A 102 -2.54 -10.28 -5.85
N ASP A 103 -2.26 -11.55 -5.65
CA ASP A 103 -2.94 -12.42 -4.66
C ASP A 103 -2.54 -12.12 -3.20
N LYS A 104 -1.54 -11.25 -3.00
CA LYS A 104 -1.11 -10.77 -1.68
C LYS A 104 -1.30 -9.26 -1.50
N LEU A 105 -2.14 -8.64 -2.36
CA LEU A 105 -2.37 -7.20 -2.38
C LEU A 105 -3.87 -6.86 -2.31
N ALA A 106 -4.27 -6.11 -1.31
CA ALA A 106 -5.58 -5.46 -1.25
C ALA A 106 -5.46 -3.98 -1.66
N GLU A 107 -6.07 -3.60 -2.77
CA GLU A 107 -6.15 -2.20 -3.24
C GLU A 107 -7.49 -1.61 -2.79
N LEU A 108 -7.54 -1.10 -1.54
CA LEU A 108 -8.79 -0.65 -0.89
C LEU A 108 -9.53 0.44 -1.66
N HIS A 109 -8.79 1.35 -2.31
CA HIS A 109 -9.40 2.42 -3.11
C HIS A 109 -9.37 2.10 -4.62
N GLY A 110 -9.09 0.83 -4.95
CA GLY A 110 -9.03 0.38 -6.33
C GLY A 110 -7.73 0.77 -7.04
N ASN A 111 -7.79 0.80 -8.38
CA ASN A 111 -6.61 0.97 -9.24
C ASN A 111 -6.95 1.79 -10.48
N GLY A 112 -6.24 2.89 -10.73
CA GLY A 112 -6.48 3.80 -11.85
C GLY A 112 -6.19 3.24 -13.23
N LYS A 113 -5.51 2.09 -13.33
CA LYS A 113 -5.21 1.39 -14.59
C LYS A 113 -6.19 0.28 -14.91
N LEU A 114 -7.08 -0.05 -13.97
CA LEU A 114 -7.98 -1.20 -14.08
C LEU A 114 -9.44 -0.81 -14.11
N MET A 115 -10.20 -1.64 -14.78
CA MET A 115 -11.66 -1.70 -14.73
C MET A 115 -12.08 -2.90 -13.87
N ARG A 116 -13.27 -2.85 -13.28
CA ARG A 116 -13.82 -3.91 -12.42
C ARG A 116 -15.25 -4.26 -12.83
N CYS A 117 -15.60 -5.53 -12.80
CA CYS A 117 -16.97 -5.99 -12.98
C CYS A 117 -17.75 -5.90 -11.66
N LEU A 118 -18.92 -5.27 -11.68
CA LEU A 118 -19.80 -5.17 -10.50
C LEU A 118 -20.46 -6.50 -10.09
N ALA A 119 -20.53 -7.48 -11.00
CA ALA A 119 -21.24 -8.73 -10.75
C ALA A 119 -20.31 -9.86 -10.29
N CYS A 120 -19.13 -10.00 -10.92
CA CYS A 120 -18.21 -11.11 -10.59
C CYS A 120 -16.85 -10.65 -10.03
N ASP A 121 -16.69 -9.34 -9.82
CA ASP A 121 -15.50 -8.70 -9.26
C ASP A 121 -14.20 -8.88 -10.06
N SER A 122 -14.25 -9.49 -11.24
CA SER A 122 -13.08 -9.65 -12.10
C SER A 122 -12.52 -8.31 -12.54
N ARG A 123 -11.20 -8.20 -12.55
CA ARG A 123 -10.47 -6.98 -12.91
C ARG A 123 -9.81 -7.15 -14.29
N TYR A 124 -9.79 -6.07 -15.05
CA TYR A 124 -9.30 -6.03 -16.43
C TYR A 124 -8.57 -4.73 -16.68
N THR A 125 -7.59 -4.75 -17.56
CA THR A 125 -7.09 -3.51 -18.17
C THR A 125 -8.16 -2.91 -19.11
N LEU A 126 -8.06 -1.61 -19.39
CA LEU A 126 -8.96 -0.96 -20.34
C LEU A 126 -8.93 -1.66 -21.70
N GLN A 127 -7.73 -2.08 -22.14
CA GLN A 127 -7.56 -2.78 -23.41
C GLN A 127 -8.26 -4.15 -23.45
N GLN A 128 -8.20 -4.92 -22.36
CA GLN A 128 -8.83 -6.26 -22.29
C GLN A 128 -10.35 -6.21 -22.45
N VAL A 129 -10.97 -5.12 -22.05
CA VAL A 129 -12.43 -4.93 -22.16
C VAL A 129 -12.83 -3.98 -23.28
N GLY A 130 -11.89 -3.44 -24.05
CA GLY A 130 -12.16 -2.47 -25.11
C GLY A 130 -12.70 -1.14 -24.60
N TRP A 131 -12.32 -0.71 -23.40
CA TRP A 131 -12.79 0.55 -22.81
C TRP A 131 -11.98 1.74 -23.35
N ASP A 132 -12.59 2.61 -24.13
CA ASP A 132 -12.04 3.92 -24.50
C ASP A 132 -12.65 5.02 -23.62
N ARG A 133 -11.83 5.70 -22.83
CA ARG A 133 -12.26 6.80 -21.97
C ARG A 133 -12.81 8.00 -22.74
N ARG A 134 -12.41 8.18 -23.99
CA ARG A 134 -12.96 9.26 -24.86
C ARG A 134 -14.39 8.99 -25.25
N GLU A 135 -14.76 7.72 -25.42
CA GLU A 135 -16.08 7.26 -25.83
C GLU A 135 -16.98 7.01 -24.60
N TRP A 136 -16.46 6.29 -23.58
CA TRP A 136 -17.24 5.81 -22.44
C TRP A 136 -17.02 6.61 -21.15
N GLY A 137 -16.13 7.63 -21.16
CA GLY A 137 -15.73 8.39 -19.97
C GLY A 137 -14.89 7.56 -19.00
N GLU A 138 -14.75 8.04 -17.77
CA GLU A 138 -13.95 7.37 -16.74
C GLU A 138 -14.57 6.06 -16.24
N GLY A 139 -15.89 5.86 -16.44
CA GLY A 139 -16.59 4.67 -15.99
C GLY A 139 -16.84 4.59 -14.48
N TYR A 140 -16.90 5.71 -13.78
CA TYR A 140 -17.15 5.70 -12.33
C TYR A 140 -18.49 5.02 -11.99
N ARG A 141 -18.59 4.46 -10.78
CA ARG A 141 -19.78 3.75 -10.31
C ARG A 141 -21.07 4.59 -10.45
N THR A 142 -20.97 5.87 -10.15
CA THR A 142 -22.09 6.84 -10.23
C THR A 142 -22.43 7.29 -11.64
N GLN A 143 -21.55 7.06 -12.62
CA GLN A 143 -21.80 7.39 -14.02
C GLN A 143 -22.90 6.49 -14.59
N ARG A 144 -23.87 7.06 -15.30
CA ARG A 144 -24.90 6.26 -15.99
C ARG A 144 -24.25 5.40 -17.08
N PRO A 145 -24.65 4.11 -17.18
CA PRO A 145 -24.24 3.27 -18.30
C PRO A 145 -24.67 3.88 -19.64
N LEU A 146 -23.78 3.86 -20.61
CA LEU A 146 -24.06 4.25 -21.98
C LEU A 146 -24.48 3.03 -22.81
N GLU A 147 -25.34 3.25 -23.80
CA GLU A 147 -25.74 2.19 -24.73
C GLU A 147 -24.50 1.70 -25.52
N GLY A 148 -24.33 0.39 -25.64
CA GLY A 148 -23.18 -0.21 -26.34
C GLY A 148 -21.88 -0.24 -25.56
N GLN A 149 -21.80 0.33 -24.34
CA GLN A 149 -20.56 0.28 -23.57
C GLN A 149 -20.10 -1.18 -23.29
N PRO A 150 -18.78 -1.41 -23.19
CA PRO A 150 -18.23 -2.73 -22.93
C PRO A 150 -18.79 -3.38 -21.68
N ARG A 151 -18.98 -4.71 -21.75
CA ARG A 151 -19.45 -5.56 -20.66
C ARG A 151 -18.37 -6.55 -20.26
N CYS A 152 -18.52 -7.13 -19.07
CA CYS A 152 -17.60 -8.13 -18.56
C CYS A 152 -17.49 -9.33 -19.51
N PRO A 153 -16.29 -9.70 -19.98
CA PRO A 153 -16.11 -10.86 -20.84
C PRO A 153 -16.51 -12.18 -20.19
N GLN A 154 -16.45 -12.26 -18.86
CA GLN A 154 -16.73 -13.48 -18.10
C GLN A 154 -18.23 -13.68 -17.81
N CYS A 155 -18.97 -12.61 -17.46
CA CYS A 155 -20.35 -12.74 -16.98
C CYS A 155 -21.33 -11.74 -17.60
N ALA A 156 -20.90 -10.93 -18.58
CA ALA A 156 -21.67 -9.87 -19.21
C ALA A 156 -22.18 -8.77 -18.24
N GLY A 157 -21.70 -8.77 -16.99
CA GLY A 157 -22.02 -7.76 -15.98
C GLY A 157 -21.48 -6.37 -16.36
N ARG A 158 -21.98 -5.36 -15.65
CA ARG A 158 -21.53 -3.98 -15.84
C ARG A 158 -20.07 -3.83 -15.41
N ILE A 159 -19.26 -3.21 -16.29
CA ILE A 159 -17.89 -2.80 -16.00
C ILE A 159 -17.88 -1.34 -15.55
N ILE A 160 -17.08 -1.06 -14.53
CA ILE A 160 -16.83 0.30 -14.02
C ILE A 160 -15.32 0.50 -13.83
N SER A 161 -14.91 1.76 -13.63
CA SER A 161 -13.56 2.07 -13.10
C SER A 161 -13.32 1.31 -11.80
N SER A 162 -12.13 0.75 -11.64
CA SER A 162 -11.75 0.12 -10.36
C SER A 162 -11.55 1.16 -9.24
N VAL A 163 -11.34 2.44 -9.57
CA VAL A 163 -11.16 3.50 -8.59
C VAL A 163 -12.44 3.69 -7.76
N VAL A 164 -12.27 3.72 -6.45
CA VAL A 164 -13.34 4.00 -5.48
C VAL A 164 -13.35 5.49 -5.17
N ASN A 165 -14.47 6.15 -5.46
CA ASN A 165 -14.66 7.55 -5.11
C ASN A 165 -15.21 7.68 -3.69
N PHE A 166 -15.12 8.89 -3.10
CA PHE A 166 -15.76 9.15 -1.82
C PHE A 166 -17.27 8.90 -1.90
N GLY A 167 -17.77 8.11 -0.93
CA GLY A 167 -19.16 7.66 -0.89
C GLY A 167 -19.44 6.33 -1.61
N ASP A 168 -18.52 5.84 -2.43
CA ASP A 168 -18.64 4.50 -3.00
C ASP A 168 -18.23 3.43 -1.96
N PRO A 169 -18.85 2.24 -1.95
CA PRO A 169 -18.42 1.14 -1.11
C PRO A 169 -17.05 0.64 -1.56
N LEU A 170 -16.20 0.32 -0.58
CA LEU A 170 -14.93 -0.36 -0.85
C LEU A 170 -15.18 -1.75 -1.45
N PRO A 171 -14.22 -2.28 -2.21
CA PRO A 171 -14.31 -3.62 -2.76
C PRO A 171 -14.40 -4.67 -1.64
N ALA A 172 -15.46 -5.50 -1.67
CA ALA A 172 -15.80 -6.39 -0.57
C ALA A 172 -14.68 -7.39 -0.25
N LYS A 173 -14.08 -7.98 -1.29
CA LYS A 173 -12.98 -8.94 -1.14
C LYS A 173 -11.74 -8.29 -0.52
N GLU A 174 -11.33 -7.15 -1.06
CA GLU A 174 -10.12 -6.45 -0.59
C GLU A 174 -10.25 -5.98 0.87
N ILE A 175 -11.43 -5.52 1.27
CA ILE A 175 -11.63 -5.08 2.65
C ILE A 175 -11.70 -6.27 3.62
N GLU A 176 -12.30 -7.39 3.23
CA GLU A 176 -12.34 -8.62 4.01
C GLU A 176 -10.92 -9.20 4.20
N GLU A 177 -10.14 -9.29 3.12
CA GLU A 177 -8.75 -9.74 3.17
C GLU A 177 -7.89 -8.81 4.04
N ALA A 178 -8.08 -7.47 3.91
CA ALA A 178 -7.35 -6.49 4.70
C ALA A 178 -7.64 -6.66 6.21
N PHE A 179 -8.89 -6.83 6.63
CA PHE A 179 -9.23 -7.11 8.02
C PHE A 179 -8.65 -8.45 8.48
N THR A 180 -8.84 -9.53 7.73
CA THR A 180 -8.35 -10.87 8.05
C THR A 180 -6.83 -10.87 8.27
N HIS A 181 -6.08 -10.23 7.37
CA HIS A 181 -4.62 -10.15 7.50
C HIS A 181 -4.18 -9.22 8.62
N SER A 182 -4.92 -8.14 8.90
CA SER A 182 -4.65 -7.27 10.05
C SER A 182 -4.82 -8.00 11.38
N GLU A 183 -5.88 -8.78 11.54
CA GLU A 183 -6.12 -9.62 12.73
C GLU A 183 -5.02 -10.67 12.95
N ARG A 184 -4.48 -11.21 11.88
CA ARG A 184 -3.44 -12.26 11.94
C ARG A 184 -2.04 -11.71 12.10
N SER A 185 -1.85 -10.40 11.93
CA SER A 185 -0.51 -9.81 11.96
C SER A 185 0.12 -9.87 13.35
N ASP A 186 1.40 -10.17 13.40
CA ASP A 186 2.27 -10.00 14.58
C ASP A 186 3.14 -8.73 14.48
N VAL A 187 3.33 -8.25 13.24
CA VAL A 187 3.90 -6.92 12.94
C VAL A 187 3.04 -6.24 11.88
N PHE A 188 2.55 -5.04 12.18
CA PHE A 188 1.83 -4.18 11.25
C PHE A 188 2.66 -2.94 10.93
N PHE A 189 3.04 -2.79 9.66
CA PHE A 189 3.94 -1.73 9.22
C PHE A 189 3.20 -0.71 8.35
N ALA A 190 2.79 0.41 8.94
CA ALA A 190 2.15 1.52 8.22
C ALA A 190 3.20 2.47 7.64
N ILE A 191 3.10 2.74 6.34
CA ILE A 191 4.11 3.43 5.54
C ILE A 191 3.46 4.53 4.70
N GLY A 192 3.85 5.78 4.94
CA GLY A 192 3.43 6.92 4.13
C GLY A 192 1.94 7.20 4.12
N SER A 193 1.26 6.94 5.23
CA SER A 193 -0.17 7.19 5.41
C SER A 193 -0.43 8.06 6.62
N SER A 194 -1.37 8.99 6.50
CA SER A 194 -1.88 9.78 7.62
C SER A 194 -2.84 9.01 8.54
N LEU A 195 -3.31 7.82 8.12
CA LEU A 195 -4.22 6.94 8.86
C LEU A 195 -5.54 7.62 9.33
N VAL A 196 -6.08 8.56 8.53
CA VAL A 196 -7.32 9.28 8.89
C VAL A 196 -8.53 8.90 8.03
N VAL A 197 -8.34 8.13 6.96
CA VAL A 197 -9.42 7.77 6.02
C VAL A 197 -10.10 6.48 6.46
N SER A 198 -11.38 6.57 6.84
CA SER A 198 -12.19 5.40 7.19
C SER A 198 -12.81 4.76 5.92
N PRO A 199 -12.95 3.40 5.90
CA PRO A 199 -12.65 2.46 6.96
C PRO A 199 -11.19 1.94 6.96
N ALA A 200 -10.34 2.40 6.05
CA ALA A 200 -8.95 1.92 5.94
C ALA A 200 -8.11 2.13 7.22
N ASN A 201 -8.42 3.18 7.99
CA ASN A 201 -7.76 3.47 9.27
C ASN A 201 -8.15 2.50 10.41
N GLU A 202 -9.10 1.60 10.21
CA GLU A 202 -9.42 0.57 11.21
C GLU A 202 -8.39 -0.57 11.20
N MET A 203 -7.70 -0.84 10.10
CA MET A 203 -6.72 -1.91 9.98
C MET A 203 -5.61 -1.87 11.04
N PRO A 204 -4.92 -0.73 11.27
CA PRO A 204 -3.92 -0.67 12.35
C PRO A 204 -4.53 -0.83 13.75
N ARG A 205 -5.81 -0.44 13.96
CA ARG A 205 -6.50 -0.67 15.23
C ARG A 205 -6.73 -2.15 15.46
N VAL A 206 -7.30 -2.85 14.46
CA VAL A 206 -7.53 -4.31 14.50
C VAL A 206 -6.24 -5.08 14.75
N ALA A 207 -5.16 -4.71 14.08
CA ALA A 207 -3.84 -5.31 14.30
C ALA A 207 -3.36 -5.12 15.76
N LEU A 208 -3.49 -3.90 16.32
CA LEU A 208 -3.13 -3.62 17.71
C LEU A 208 -3.97 -4.43 18.71
N GLU A 209 -5.30 -4.49 18.50
CA GLU A 209 -6.22 -5.25 19.35
C GLU A 209 -5.92 -6.77 19.31
N SER A 210 -5.36 -7.25 18.21
CA SER A 210 -4.90 -8.64 18.04
C SER A 210 -3.46 -8.87 18.56
N GLY A 211 -2.80 -7.85 19.10
CA GLY A 211 -1.48 -7.96 19.73
C GLY A 211 -0.29 -7.72 18.80
N ALA A 212 -0.51 -7.22 17.60
CA ALA A 212 0.57 -6.86 16.67
C ALA A 212 1.42 -5.72 17.19
N ARG A 213 2.71 -5.73 16.86
CA ARG A 213 3.57 -4.55 16.99
C ARG A 213 3.31 -3.58 15.86
N LEU A 214 2.91 -2.36 16.16
CA LEU A 214 2.72 -1.30 15.19
C LEU A 214 4.01 -0.53 14.94
N ILE A 215 4.48 -0.52 13.69
CA ILE A 215 5.55 0.33 13.20
C ILE A 215 4.94 1.41 12.31
N LEU A 216 5.25 2.68 12.57
CA LEU A 216 4.86 3.81 11.74
C LEU A 216 6.09 4.41 11.04
N LEU A 217 6.08 4.47 9.72
CA LEU A 217 7.05 5.19 8.91
C LEU A 217 6.32 6.31 8.16
N ASN A 218 6.29 7.50 8.74
CA ASN A 218 5.59 8.65 8.20
C ASN A 218 6.23 9.97 8.68
N ARG A 219 6.29 11.00 7.83
CA ARG A 219 6.82 12.33 8.21
C ARG A 219 5.79 13.20 8.94
N GLY A 220 4.50 12.98 8.73
CA GLY A 220 3.44 13.73 9.40
C GLY A 220 2.88 12.98 10.59
N GLU A 221 2.08 13.68 11.40
CA GLU A 221 1.35 13.10 12.54
C GLU A 221 0.25 12.14 12.07
N THR A 222 -0.03 11.15 12.91
CA THR A 222 -1.12 10.21 12.74
C THR A 222 -1.89 10.02 14.04
N PRO A 223 -3.18 9.64 13.99
CA PRO A 223 -3.96 9.30 15.20
C PRO A 223 -3.37 8.11 15.99
N PHE A 224 -2.41 7.40 15.44
CA PHE A 224 -1.80 6.21 16.04
C PHE A 224 -0.40 6.46 16.63
N ASP A 225 0.11 7.68 16.59
CA ASP A 225 1.48 8.00 17.05
C ASP A 225 1.73 7.57 18.50
N ALA A 226 0.77 7.81 19.39
CA ALA A 226 0.86 7.40 20.80
C ALA A 226 0.69 5.90 21.03
N LEU A 227 0.18 5.15 20.05
CA LEU A 227 -0.05 3.71 20.10
C LEU A 227 1.07 2.92 19.37
N ALA A 228 1.91 3.60 18.62
CA ALA A 228 2.98 2.98 17.87
C ALA A 228 4.08 2.43 18.79
N HIS A 229 4.46 1.20 18.58
CA HIS A 229 5.61 0.58 19.26
C HIS A 229 6.94 1.11 18.72
N LEU A 230 6.94 1.56 17.46
CA LEU A 230 8.07 2.23 16.83
C LEU A 230 7.55 3.27 15.83
N ARG A 231 7.94 4.54 16.05
CA ARG A 231 7.66 5.63 15.11
C ARG A 231 8.96 6.12 14.49
N ILE A 232 9.00 6.12 13.15
CA ILE A 232 10.14 6.57 12.35
C ILE A 232 9.71 7.76 11.51
N GLU A 233 10.29 8.93 11.77
CA GLU A 233 10.04 10.16 11.06
C GLU A 233 11.19 10.46 10.10
N ALA A 234 11.17 9.79 8.95
CA ALA A 234 12.22 9.89 7.94
C ALA A 234 11.67 9.65 6.52
N GLY A 235 12.51 9.82 5.51
CA GLY A 235 12.20 9.47 4.13
C GLY A 235 12.00 7.97 3.97
N ILE A 236 10.93 7.57 3.26
CA ILE A 236 10.61 6.15 3.10
C ILE A 236 11.74 5.44 2.33
N GLY A 237 12.26 6.08 1.27
CA GLY A 237 13.41 5.58 0.50
C GLY A 237 14.72 5.54 1.27
N GLU A 238 14.84 6.30 2.38
CA GLU A 238 16.00 6.26 3.27
C GLU A 238 15.94 5.11 4.29
N VAL A 239 14.75 4.62 4.62
CA VAL A 239 14.50 3.64 5.68
C VAL A 239 14.30 2.23 5.15
N LEU A 240 13.44 2.04 4.15
CA LEU A 240 13.07 0.68 3.70
C LEU A 240 14.24 -0.12 3.14
N PRO A 241 15.11 0.40 2.26
CA PRO A 241 16.24 -0.38 1.75
C PRO A 241 17.19 -0.89 2.87
N PRO A 242 17.68 -0.05 3.81
CA PRO A 242 18.51 -0.56 4.89
C PRO A 242 17.78 -1.51 5.86
N VAL A 243 16.47 -1.35 6.07
CA VAL A 243 15.67 -2.32 6.83
C VAL A 243 15.69 -3.68 6.13
N VAL A 244 15.45 -3.73 4.83
CA VAL A 244 15.47 -4.98 4.04
C VAL A 244 16.84 -5.64 4.08
N GLU A 245 17.91 -4.89 3.87
CA GLU A 245 19.28 -5.43 3.93
C GLU A 245 19.58 -6.00 5.31
N ARG A 246 19.12 -5.34 6.37
CA ARG A 246 19.31 -5.85 7.73
C ARG A 246 18.49 -7.11 8.00
N VAL A 247 17.25 -7.19 7.50
CA VAL A 247 16.43 -8.42 7.56
C VAL A 247 17.15 -9.58 6.88
N LYS A 248 17.70 -9.38 5.68
CA LYS A 248 18.51 -10.41 4.98
C LYS A 248 19.67 -10.92 5.81
N GLN A 249 20.43 -10.01 6.43
CA GLN A 249 21.55 -10.37 7.30
C GLN A 249 21.10 -11.22 8.50
N LEU A 250 19.99 -10.83 9.14
CA LEU A 250 19.47 -11.55 10.30
C LEU A 250 18.98 -12.95 9.92
N LEU A 251 18.33 -13.10 8.77
CA LEU A 251 17.88 -14.39 8.25
C LEU A 251 19.05 -15.29 7.84
N GLY A 252 20.07 -14.72 7.19
CA GLY A 252 21.30 -15.45 6.80
C GLY A 252 22.13 -15.90 8.01
N ALA A 253 22.20 -15.08 9.06
CA ALA A 253 22.91 -15.45 10.29
C ALA A 253 22.22 -16.60 11.05
N GLY A 254 20.88 -16.67 11.01
CA GLY A 254 20.11 -17.77 11.63
C GLY A 254 20.29 -19.12 10.93
N ALA A 255 20.66 -19.12 9.64
CA ALA A 255 20.86 -20.34 8.86
C ALA A 255 22.25 -21.01 9.14
N HIS A 256 23.15 -20.33 9.87
CA HIS A 256 24.55 -20.79 10.12
C HIS A 256 24.81 -21.21 11.56
N THR A 257 23.81 -21.47 12.39
CA THR A 257 24.01 -22.09 13.70
C THR A 257 24.19 -23.61 13.50
N PRO A 258 25.42 -24.16 13.58
CA PRO A 258 25.61 -25.62 13.55
C PRO A 258 24.98 -26.18 14.82
N GLY A 259 24.10 -27.15 14.66
CA GLY A 259 23.62 -27.94 15.77
C GLY A 259 24.81 -28.43 16.61
N SER A 260 24.87 -28.04 17.88
CA SER A 260 25.79 -28.61 18.85
C SER A 260 25.52 -30.11 18.96
N GLY A 261 26.26 -30.88 18.20
CA GLY A 261 26.31 -32.32 18.35
C GLY A 261 26.91 -32.62 19.74
N THR A 262 26.10 -33.05 20.65
CA THR A 262 26.51 -33.74 21.85
C THR A 262 26.78 -35.18 21.46
N HIS A 263 28.05 -35.56 21.55
CA HIS A 263 28.49 -36.95 21.67
C HIS A 263 28.16 -37.51 23.06
#